data_0da9cb13f9c0b5bf8553946849697a4d
#
_entry.id   0da9cb13f9c0b5bf8553946849697a4d
#
_cell.length_a   1.000
_cell.length_b   1.000
_cell.length_c   1.000
_cell.angle_alpha   90.00
_cell.angle_beta   90.00
_cell.angle_gamma   90.00
#
_symmetry.space_group_name_H-M   'P 1'
#
loop_
_entity.id
_entity.type
_entity.pdbx_description
1 polymer ?
#
loop_
_entity_poly.entity_id
_entity_poly.type
_entity_poly.pdbx_seq_one_letter_code
_entity_poly.pdbx_strand_id
1 'polypeptide(L)'
;MKKIAILGSTGSIGTQTLSVIEEHADDFEVTALACGNNIRLLEEQMRKFRPKLVAVWSKEAAASLRVRTADLGIPVETGMDGLLAVATYEESEILVTAIVGMLGIRPTIAAIKAKKTIALANKETLVTAGHLIIPLAAEYGVSILPVDSEHSAIFQSLQGNEENPISKILLTASGGPFRGRKKQDLLHIQVEDALKHPNWSMGHKVTIDSSTLVNKGLEVMEAKWLFGVELEQIEVVVHPQSVIHSAVEYQDGAVIAQLGTPDMRLPIQYALYYPERRNLSGRRLDLFEIADLTFEKPDTDTFRGLALAYQAMEKGGNIPTVYNAANEKAVSLFLDRKISYPEITELIEACMEDAEFIDHPDVDEILGTEAAAYEFIEKKMSAK
;
A
#
# COMPACT_ATOMS: atom_id res chain seq x y z
N MET A 1 -23.73 -8.71 -10.62
CA MET A 1 -22.33 -8.32 -10.93
C MET A 1 -21.98 -7.12 -10.09
N LYS A 2 -20.91 -7.21 -9.27
CA LYS A 2 -20.40 -6.03 -8.53
C LYS A 2 -19.64 -5.12 -9.50
N LYS A 3 -19.83 -3.83 -9.39
CA LYS A 3 -19.27 -2.83 -10.29
C LYS A 3 -18.01 -2.18 -9.68
N ILE A 4 -16.88 -2.30 -10.37
CA ILE A 4 -15.55 -2.00 -9.86
C ILE A 4 -14.92 -0.83 -10.61
N ALA A 5 -14.45 0.18 -9.85
CA ALA A 5 -13.52 1.20 -10.33
C ALA A 5 -12.11 0.92 -9.80
N ILE A 6 -11.07 1.20 -10.59
CA ILE A 6 -9.68 0.93 -10.21
C ILE A 6 -8.82 2.17 -10.46
N LEU A 7 -8.25 2.72 -9.41
CA LEU A 7 -7.17 3.70 -9.49
C LEU A 7 -5.83 2.97 -9.56
N GLY A 8 -5.04 3.21 -10.61
CA GLY A 8 -3.76 2.55 -10.81
C GLY A 8 -3.86 1.18 -11.52
N SER A 9 -4.79 1.03 -12.47
CA SER A 9 -5.09 -0.23 -13.17
C SER A 9 -3.90 -0.87 -13.90
N THR A 10 -2.91 -0.08 -14.28
CA THR A 10 -1.70 -0.54 -14.99
C THR A 10 -0.53 -0.87 -14.06
N GLY A 11 -0.68 -0.66 -12.75
CA GLY A 11 0.29 -1.05 -11.73
C GLY A 11 0.19 -2.53 -11.36
N SER A 12 1.08 -2.99 -10.47
CA SER A 12 1.13 -4.40 -10.03
C SER A 12 -0.20 -4.87 -9.44
N ILE A 13 -0.77 -4.11 -8.49
CA ILE A 13 -2.06 -4.46 -7.87
C ILE A 13 -3.21 -4.32 -8.85
N GLY A 14 -3.24 -3.25 -9.66
CA GLY A 14 -4.30 -3.04 -10.64
C GLY A 14 -4.38 -4.15 -11.70
N THR A 15 -3.26 -4.62 -12.20
CA THR A 15 -3.22 -5.74 -13.16
C THR A 15 -3.65 -7.06 -12.54
N GLN A 16 -3.27 -7.33 -11.29
CA GLN A 16 -3.72 -8.50 -10.55
C GLN A 16 -5.21 -8.42 -10.19
N THR A 17 -5.73 -7.22 -9.88
CA THR A 17 -7.17 -6.99 -9.70
C THR A 17 -7.94 -7.35 -10.97
N LEU A 18 -7.48 -6.88 -12.13
CA LEU A 18 -8.09 -7.21 -13.40
C LEU A 18 -7.97 -8.71 -13.75
N SER A 19 -6.89 -9.37 -13.33
CA SER A 19 -6.76 -10.83 -13.48
C SER A 19 -7.79 -11.59 -12.63
N VAL A 20 -8.06 -11.17 -11.40
CA VAL A 20 -9.13 -11.73 -10.55
C VAL A 20 -10.50 -11.51 -11.19
N ILE A 21 -10.77 -10.30 -11.68
CA ILE A 21 -12.03 -9.97 -12.36
C ILE A 21 -12.22 -10.83 -13.62
N GLU A 22 -11.16 -11.06 -14.37
CA GLU A 22 -11.20 -11.91 -15.57
C GLU A 22 -11.51 -13.38 -15.25
N GLU A 23 -10.95 -13.91 -14.16
CA GLU A 23 -11.24 -15.27 -13.69
C GLU A 23 -12.71 -15.43 -13.27
N HIS A 24 -13.37 -14.32 -12.90
CA HIS A 24 -14.76 -14.28 -12.42
C HIS A 24 -15.62 -13.27 -13.21
N ALA A 25 -15.53 -13.31 -14.53
CA ALA A 25 -16.16 -12.33 -15.42
C ALA A 25 -17.70 -12.22 -15.28
N ASP A 26 -18.35 -13.27 -14.79
CA ASP A 26 -19.80 -13.25 -14.54
C ASP A 26 -20.18 -12.53 -13.23
N ASP A 27 -19.23 -12.32 -12.32
CA ASP A 27 -19.46 -11.72 -11.00
C ASP A 27 -19.13 -10.23 -10.96
N PHE A 28 -18.28 -9.73 -11.88
CA PHE A 28 -17.74 -8.37 -11.86
C PHE A 28 -17.89 -7.63 -13.19
N GLU A 29 -18.12 -6.32 -13.11
CA GLU A 29 -18.04 -5.36 -14.21
C GLU A 29 -17.00 -4.28 -13.89
N VAL A 30 -16.05 -4.03 -14.79
CA VAL A 30 -15.12 -2.90 -14.69
C VAL A 30 -15.80 -1.65 -15.25
N THR A 31 -16.11 -0.70 -14.39
CA THR A 31 -16.84 0.52 -14.78
C THR A 31 -15.92 1.70 -15.07
N ALA A 32 -14.83 1.85 -14.31
CA ALA A 32 -13.88 2.94 -14.52
C ALA A 32 -12.44 2.53 -14.20
N LEU A 33 -11.48 3.06 -14.96
CA LEU A 33 -10.05 2.79 -14.80
C LEU A 33 -9.24 4.08 -14.77
N ALA A 34 -8.18 4.12 -13.97
CA ALA A 34 -7.19 5.19 -14.02
C ALA A 34 -5.76 4.66 -14.06
N CYS A 35 -4.88 5.36 -14.77
CA CYS A 35 -3.45 5.08 -14.77
C CYS A 35 -2.59 6.35 -14.70
N GLY A 36 -1.29 6.19 -14.42
CA GLY A 36 -0.29 7.26 -14.53
C GLY A 36 0.00 7.59 -16.00
N ASN A 37 1.01 6.94 -16.56
CA ASN A 37 1.51 7.21 -17.92
C ASN A 37 1.48 6.00 -18.86
N ASN A 38 1.18 4.80 -18.37
CA ASN A 38 1.20 3.57 -19.17
C ASN A 38 -0.08 3.40 -19.99
N ILE A 39 -0.25 4.29 -20.98
CA ILE A 39 -1.42 4.30 -21.86
C ILE A 39 -1.50 3.08 -22.79
N ARG A 40 -0.37 2.42 -23.07
CA ARG A 40 -0.37 1.21 -23.90
C ARG A 40 -1.16 0.11 -23.21
N LEU A 41 -0.82 -0.19 -21.97
CA LEU A 41 -1.52 -1.20 -21.18
C LEU A 41 -2.97 -0.77 -20.87
N LEU A 42 -3.20 0.54 -20.62
CA LEU A 42 -4.56 1.04 -20.41
C LEU A 42 -5.43 0.84 -21.66
N GLU A 43 -4.90 1.07 -22.88
CA GLU A 43 -5.64 0.79 -24.12
C GLU A 43 -6.02 -0.69 -24.25
N GLU A 44 -5.09 -1.61 -23.93
CA GLU A 44 -5.37 -3.05 -23.91
C GLU A 44 -6.50 -3.38 -22.91
N GLN A 45 -6.46 -2.77 -21.71
CA GLN A 45 -7.49 -2.90 -20.68
C GLN A 45 -8.85 -2.31 -21.15
N MET A 46 -8.84 -1.14 -21.79
CA MET A 46 -10.06 -0.51 -22.34
C MET A 46 -10.71 -1.39 -23.40
N ARG A 47 -9.93 -1.97 -24.31
CA ARG A 47 -10.45 -2.85 -25.36
C ARG A 47 -11.04 -4.14 -24.81
N LYS A 48 -10.44 -4.66 -23.74
CA LYS A 48 -10.85 -5.92 -23.10
C LYS A 48 -12.06 -5.74 -22.19
N PHE A 49 -11.98 -4.82 -21.23
CA PHE A 49 -12.98 -4.66 -20.16
C PHE A 49 -14.08 -3.65 -20.49
N ARG A 50 -13.90 -2.80 -21.52
CA ARG A 50 -14.89 -1.81 -21.97
C ARG A 50 -15.43 -0.92 -20.85
N PRO A 51 -14.57 -0.28 -20.02
CA PRO A 51 -15.04 0.62 -18.98
C PRO A 51 -15.86 1.78 -19.57
N LYS A 52 -16.64 2.44 -18.73
CA LYS A 52 -17.46 3.61 -19.11
C LYS A 52 -16.69 4.91 -19.03
N LEU A 53 -15.63 4.95 -18.22
CA LEU A 53 -14.77 6.11 -17.99
C LEU A 53 -13.32 5.66 -17.78
N VAL A 54 -12.37 6.42 -18.29
CA VAL A 54 -10.97 6.26 -17.93
C VAL A 54 -10.33 7.60 -17.59
N ALA A 55 -9.27 7.56 -16.76
CA ALA A 55 -8.45 8.72 -16.46
C ALA A 55 -6.96 8.42 -16.65
N VAL A 56 -6.23 9.41 -17.12
CA VAL A 56 -4.76 9.36 -17.27
C VAL A 56 -4.16 10.56 -16.55
N TRP A 57 -3.18 10.33 -15.68
CA TRP A 57 -2.58 11.42 -14.91
C TRP A 57 -1.92 12.49 -15.81
N SER A 58 -1.12 12.07 -16.79
CA SER A 58 -0.47 12.98 -17.75
C SER A 58 -1.45 13.45 -18.80
N LYS A 59 -1.52 14.78 -19.00
CA LYS A 59 -2.34 15.40 -20.05
C LYS A 59 -1.90 14.99 -21.45
N GLU A 60 -0.58 14.90 -21.68
CA GLU A 60 0.03 14.53 -22.96
C GLU A 60 -0.28 13.05 -23.28
N ALA A 61 -0.14 12.17 -22.30
CA ALA A 61 -0.49 10.76 -22.45
C ALA A 61 -1.99 10.58 -22.72
N ALA A 62 -2.86 11.33 -22.02
CA ALA A 62 -4.30 11.31 -22.27
C ALA A 62 -4.67 11.76 -23.68
N ALA A 63 -4.05 12.81 -24.19
CA ALA A 63 -4.28 13.27 -25.57
C ALA A 63 -3.90 12.19 -26.60
N SER A 64 -2.77 11.50 -26.38
CA SER A 64 -2.35 10.36 -27.21
C SER A 64 -3.37 9.19 -27.11
N LEU A 65 -3.82 8.86 -25.91
CA LEU A 65 -4.80 7.78 -25.71
C LEU A 65 -6.13 8.06 -26.40
N ARG A 66 -6.65 9.29 -26.34
CA ARG A 66 -7.91 9.69 -27.03
C ARG A 66 -7.87 9.41 -28.52
N VAL A 67 -6.72 9.68 -29.17
CA VAL A 67 -6.53 9.40 -30.59
C VAL A 67 -6.55 7.89 -30.86
N ARG A 68 -5.83 7.12 -30.04
CA ARG A 68 -5.68 5.66 -30.18
C ARG A 68 -6.98 4.89 -29.93
N THR A 69 -7.85 5.42 -29.08
CA THR A 69 -9.07 4.76 -28.62
C THR A 69 -10.35 5.47 -29.09
N ALA A 70 -10.25 6.33 -30.11
CA ALA A 70 -11.39 7.06 -30.66
C ALA A 70 -12.55 6.15 -31.13
N ASP A 71 -12.19 4.94 -31.58
CA ASP A 71 -13.13 3.88 -31.99
C ASP A 71 -13.95 3.30 -30.84
N LEU A 72 -13.50 3.48 -29.60
CA LEU A 72 -14.19 2.94 -28.42
C LEU A 72 -15.30 3.87 -27.89
N GLY A 73 -15.22 5.17 -28.13
CA GLY A 73 -16.15 6.16 -27.63
C GLY A 73 -16.13 6.35 -26.10
N ILE A 74 -15.08 5.88 -25.41
CA ILE A 74 -14.94 5.96 -23.97
C ILE A 74 -14.33 7.31 -23.59
N PRO A 75 -14.93 8.09 -22.67
CA PRO A 75 -14.37 9.35 -22.18
C PRO A 75 -13.01 9.13 -21.51
N VAL A 76 -12.06 10.06 -21.76
CA VAL A 76 -10.70 10.05 -21.17
C VAL A 76 -10.49 11.35 -20.42
N GLU A 77 -10.50 11.28 -19.08
CA GLU A 77 -10.25 12.41 -18.18
C GLU A 77 -8.77 12.51 -17.79
N THR A 78 -8.36 13.60 -17.13
CA THR A 78 -6.95 13.85 -16.82
C THR A 78 -6.72 14.40 -15.42
N GLY A 79 -5.53 14.14 -14.87
CA GLY A 79 -5.06 14.74 -13.61
C GLY A 79 -5.92 14.36 -12.41
N MET A 80 -5.95 15.23 -11.41
CA MET A 80 -6.71 14.98 -10.19
C MET A 80 -8.23 14.93 -10.45
N ASP A 81 -8.75 15.80 -11.31
CA ASP A 81 -10.18 15.78 -11.67
C ASP A 81 -10.58 14.43 -12.30
N GLY A 82 -9.69 13.87 -13.13
CA GLY A 82 -9.90 12.53 -13.70
C GLY A 82 -9.86 11.42 -12.65
N LEU A 83 -8.94 11.48 -11.67
CA LEU A 83 -8.90 10.52 -10.58
C LEU A 83 -10.16 10.60 -9.71
N LEU A 84 -10.63 11.82 -9.42
CA LEU A 84 -11.87 12.05 -8.68
C LEU A 84 -13.08 11.52 -9.44
N ALA A 85 -13.17 11.76 -10.76
CA ALA A 85 -14.26 11.25 -11.60
C ALA A 85 -14.30 9.71 -11.60
N VAL A 86 -13.15 9.03 -11.69
CA VAL A 86 -13.07 7.56 -11.58
C VAL A 86 -13.47 7.09 -10.18
N ALA A 87 -12.97 7.74 -9.13
CA ALA A 87 -13.21 7.37 -7.74
C ALA A 87 -14.70 7.51 -7.33
N THR A 88 -15.40 8.48 -7.92
CA THR A 88 -16.80 8.78 -7.63
C THR A 88 -17.76 8.32 -8.73
N TYR A 89 -17.28 7.54 -9.71
CA TYR A 89 -18.11 7.12 -10.82
C TYR A 89 -19.40 6.46 -10.31
N GLU A 90 -20.57 6.99 -10.73
CA GLU A 90 -21.87 6.74 -10.11
C GLU A 90 -22.19 5.24 -10.03
N GLU A 91 -21.95 4.50 -11.11
CA GLU A 91 -22.28 3.08 -11.19
C GLU A 91 -21.34 2.19 -10.37
N SER A 92 -20.14 2.64 -10.00
CA SER A 92 -19.20 1.81 -9.23
C SER A 92 -19.71 1.58 -7.81
N GLU A 93 -19.54 0.37 -7.30
CA GLU A 93 -19.85 -0.01 -5.92
C GLU A 93 -18.58 -0.09 -5.07
N ILE A 94 -17.48 -0.57 -5.67
CA ILE A 94 -16.18 -0.75 -5.02
C ILE A 94 -15.13 0.06 -5.76
N LEU A 95 -14.33 0.81 -5.02
CA LEU A 95 -13.13 1.45 -5.51
C LEU A 95 -11.89 0.70 -5.03
N VAL A 96 -11.08 0.20 -5.95
CA VAL A 96 -9.74 -0.33 -5.66
C VAL A 96 -8.72 0.81 -5.77
N THR A 97 -8.08 1.15 -4.66
CA THR A 97 -7.07 2.22 -4.61
C THR A 97 -5.68 1.64 -4.75
N ALA A 98 -5.21 1.45 -5.99
CA ALA A 98 -3.92 0.85 -6.32
C ALA A 98 -2.91 1.87 -6.90
N ILE A 99 -3.09 3.15 -6.61
CA ILE A 99 -2.12 4.22 -6.90
C ILE A 99 -1.08 4.30 -5.79
N VAL A 100 0.06 4.90 -6.07
CA VAL A 100 1.19 5.01 -5.14
C VAL A 100 1.23 6.39 -4.52
N GLY A 101 1.74 6.50 -3.29
CA GLY A 101 1.97 7.76 -2.60
C GLY A 101 0.70 8.47 -2.15
N MET A 102 0.83 9.75 -1.81
CA MET A 102 -0.26 10.56 -1.22
C MET A 102 -1.32 11.01 -2.23
N LEU A 103 -1.12 10.74 -3.53
CA LEU A 103 -2.16 10.99 -4.56
C LEU A 103 -3.50 10.30 -4.27
N GLY A 104 -3.49 9.22 -3.48
CA GLY A 104 -4.68 8.45 -3.11
C GLY A 104 -5.60 9.13 -2.11
N ILE A 105 -5.14 10.10 -1.34
CA ILE A 105 -5.91 10.70 -0.23
C ILE A 105 -7.22 11.34 -0.72
N ARG A 106 -7.13 12.30 -1.64
CA ARG A 106 -8.29 13.02 -2.16
C ARG A 106 -9.31 12.13 -2.86
N PRO A 107 -8.90 11.21 -3.77
CA PRO A 107 -9.83 10.26 -4.38
C PRO A 107 -10.49 9.31 -3.38
N THR A 108 -9.75 8.85 -2.35
CA THR A 108 -10.32 7.98 -1.31
C THR A 108 -11.38 8.74 -0.48
N ILE A 109 -11.10 9.97 -0.06
CA ILE A 109 -12.08 10.83 0.62
C ILE A 109 -13.34 11.04 -0.23
N ALA A 110 -13.17 11.33 -1.52
CA ALA A 110 -14.27 11.54 -2.44
C ALA A 110 -15.13 10.27 -2.61
N ALA A 111 -14.49 9.11 -2.73
CA ALA A 111 -15.17 7.82 -2.84
C ALA A 111 -15.94 7.46 -1.57
N ILE A 112 -15.38 7.71 -0.38
CA ILE A 112 -16.08 7.51 0.90
C ILE A 112 -17.33 8.40 0.97
N LYS A 113 -17.22 9.69 0.62
CA LYS A 113 -18.38 10.61 0.56
C LYS A 113 -19.42 10.16 -0.48
N ALA A 114 -19.00 9.52 -1.56
CA ALA A 114 -19.87 8.90 -2.56
C ALA A 114 -20.35 7.50 -2.13
N LYS A 115 -20.10 7.06 -0.88
CA LYS A 115 -20.51 5.78 -0.28
C LYS A 115 -20.03 4.55 -1.05
N LYS A 116 -18.82 4.61 -1.63
CA LYS A 116 -18.18 3.46 -2.27
C LYS A 116 -17.42 2.63 -1.23
N THR A 117 -17.53 1.31 -1.29
CA THR A 117 -16.63 0.42 -0.54
C THR A 117 -15.20 0.60 -1.04
N ILE A 118 -14.24 0.72 -0.15
CA ILE A 118 -12.82 0.92 -0.48
C ILE A 118 -12.06 -0.39 -0.34
N ALA A 119 -11.54 -0.94 -1.44
CA ALA A 119 -10.53 -1.99 -1.42
C ALA A 119 -9.14 -1.30 -1.42
N LEU A 120 -8.57 -1.14 -0.23
CA LEU A 120 -7.41 -0.28 0.03
C LEU A 120 -6.11 -1.04 -0.21
N ALA A 121 -5.38 -0.65 -1.27
CA ALA A 121 -4.02 -1.11 -1.52
C ALA A 121 -2.98 0.02 -1.34
N ASN A 122 -3.41 1.28 -1.31
CA ASN A 122 -2.57 2.45 -1.10
C ASN A 122 -2.42 2.72 0.40
N LYS A 123 -1.45 2.07 1.03
CA LYS A 123 -1.21 2.20 2.48
C LYS A 123 -0.85 3.62 2.91
N GLU A 124 -0.19 4.38 2.03
CA GLU A 124 0.21 5.76 2.29
C GLU A 124 -0.98 6.65 2.65
N THR A 125 -2.18 6.35 2.13
CA THR A 125 -3.42 7.05 2.49
C THR A 125 -3.74 6.95 3.99
N LEU A 126 -3.57 5.79 4.62
CA LEU A 126 -3.79 5.64 6.07
C LEU A 126 -2.58 6.08 6.89
N VAL A 127 -1.37 5.86 6.40
CA VAL A 127 -0.15 6.33 7.06
C VAL A 127 -0.20 7.83 7.32
N THR A 128 -0.64 8.61 6.32
CA THR A 128 -0.58 10.08 6.36
C THR A 128 -1.89 10.73 6.77
N ALA A 129 -3.02 10.12 6.43
CA ALA A 129 -4.36 10.68 6.64
C ALA A 129 -5.32 9.74 7.40
N GLY A 130 -4.81 8.72 8.12
CA GLY A 130 -5.64 7.75 8.84
C GLY A 130 -6.60 8.40 9.83
N HIS A 131 -6.15 9.45 10.52
CA HIS A 131 -6.96 10.26 11.45
C HIS A 131 -8.14 10.99 10.78
N LEU A 132 -8.09 11.20 9.46
CA LEU A 132 -9.19 11.78 8.67
C LEU A 132 -10.05 10.69 8.03
N ILE A 133 -9.40 9.67 7.46
CA ILE A 133 -10.03 8.63 6.64
C ILE A 133 -10.91 7.70 7.48
N ILE A 134 -10.41 7.21 8.61
CA ILE A 134 -11.14 6.23 9.43
C ILE A 134 -12.42 6.82 10.03
N PRO A 135 -12.39 8.01 10.69
CA PRO A 135 -13.63 8.64 11.17
C PRO A 135 -14.61 8.96 10.04
N LEU A 136 -14.10 9.42 8.88
CA LEU A 136 -14.96 9.73 7.73
C LEU A 136 -15.64 8.47 7.20
N ALA A 137 -14.92 7.35 7.09
CA ALA A 137 -15.51 6.08 6.67
C ALA A 137 -16.61 5.61 7.63
N ALA A 138 -16.39 5.75 8.94
CA ALA A 138 -17.39 5.44 9.96
C ALA A 138 -18.63 6.36 9.85
N GLU A 139 -18.46 7.67 9.64
CA GLU A 139 -19.54 8.63 9.46
C GLU A 139 -20.43 8.28 8.26
N TYR A 140 -19.81 7.89 7.13
CA TYR A 140 -20.54 7.55 5.90
C TYR A 140 -21.00 6.08 5.85
N GLY A 141 -20.65 5.25 6.83
CA GLY A 141 -20.97 3.82 6.87
C GLY A 141 -20.28 3.04 5.74
N VAL A 142 -19.04 3.43 5.40
CA VAL A 142 -18.25 2.84 4.32
C VAL A 142 -17.24 1.85 4.89
N SER A 143 -17.17 0.66 4.31
CA SER A 143 -16.15 -0.34 4.66
C SER A 143 -14.83 -0.04 3.95
N ILE A 144 -13.72 -0.10 4.70
CA ILE A 144 -12.36 -0.11 4.17
C ILE A 144 -11.83 -1.54 4.29
N LEU A 145 -11.66 -2.21 3.16
CA LEU A 145 -11.22 -3.60 3.05
C LEU A 145 -9.75 -3.64 2.66
N PRO A 146 -8.86 -4.21 3.47
CA PRO A 146 -7.43 -4.22 3.19
C PRO A 146 -7.08 -5.15 2.02
N VAL A 147 -6.24 -4.65 1.12
CA VAL A 147 -5.63 -5.40 0.02
C VAL A 147 -4.18 -5.75 0.33
N ASP A 148 -3.50 -4.97 1.18
CA ASP A 148 -2.17 -5.36 1.68
C ASP A 148 -2.24 -6.74 2.33
N SER A 149 -1.28 -7.63 2.05
CA SER A 149 -1.35 -9.04 2.42
C SER A 149 -1.41 -9.27 3.92
N GLU A 150 -0.64 -8.53 4.69
CA GLU A 150 -0.58 -8.61 6.13
C GLU A 150 -1.87 -8.09 6.78
N HIS A 151 -2.36 -6.95 6.31
CA HIS A 151 -3.61 -6.37 6.82
C HIS A 151 -4.83 -7.21 6.44
N SER A 152 -4.85 -7.76 5.23
CA SER A 152 -5.86 -8.74 4.84
C SER A 152 -5.83 -9.98 5.73
N ALA A 153 -4.64 -10.48 6.09
CA ALA A 153 -4.50 -11.62 7.00
C ALA A 153 -5.02 -11.32 8.40
N ILE A 154 -4.71 -10.14 8.95
CA ILE A 154 -5.25 -9.67 10.23
C ILE A 154 -6.77 -9.57 10.15
N PHE A 155 -7.29 -8.90 9.12
CA PHE A 155 -8.72 -8.75 8.88
C PHE A 155 -9.43 -10.11 8.79
N GLN A 156 -8.84 -11.10 8.09
CA GLN A 156 -9.37 -12.45 8.00
C GLN A 156 -9.33 -13.19 9.34
N SER A 157 -8.32 -12.95 10.18
CA SER A 157 -8.17 -13.55 11.50
C SER A 157 -9.16 -12.99 12.53
N LEU A 158 -9.70 -11.79 12.27
CA LEU A 158 -10.73 -11.15 13.11
C LEU A 158 -12.15 -11.63 12.79
N GLN A 159 -12.39 -12.30 11.66
CA GLN A 159 -13.75 -12.69 11.25
C GLN A 159 -14.40 -13.65 12.26
N GLY A 160 -15.58 -13.28 12.73
CA GLY A 160 -16.30 -14.01 13.80
C GLY A 160 -15.78 -13.73 15.22
N ASN A 161 -14.82 -12.81 15.35
CA ASN A 161 -14.22 -12.38 16.60
C ASN A 161 -14.21 -10.86 16.79
N GLU A 162 -15.03 -10.15 16.04
CA GLU A 162 -15.04 -8.68 15.98
C GLU A 162 -15.30 -8.01 17.34
N GLU A 163 -16.06 -8.68 18.21
CA GLU A 163 -16.37 -8.22 19.57
C GLU A 163 -15.28 -8.61 20.62
N ASN A 164 -14.32 -9.45 20.22
CA ASN A 164 -13.28 -9.91 21.14
C ASN A 164 -12.08 -8.96 21.15
N PRO A 165 -11.63 -8.50 22.33
CA PRO A 165 -10.50 -7.59 22.41
C PRO A 165 -9.21 -8.22 21.87
N ILE A 166 -8.52 -7.47 21.00
CA ILE A 166 -7.19 -7.82 20.51
C ILE A 166 -6.20 -7.63 21.66
N SER A 167 -5.44 -8.68 22.01
CA SER A 167 -4.29 -8.57 22.90
C SER A 167 -3.11 -8.02 22.13
N LYS A 168 -2.81 -8.61 20.95
CA LYS A 168 -1.69 -8.24 20.14
C LYS A 168 -1.91 -8.57 18.66
N ILE A 169 -1.41 -7.73 17.77
CA ILE A 169 -1.23 -8.02 16.36
C ILE A 169 0.22 -8.49 16.15
N LEU A 170 0.39 -9.69 15.57
CA LEU A 170 1.66 -10.24 15.16
C LEU A 170 1.84 -9.95 13.66
N LEU A 171 2.48 -8.82 13.35
CA LEU A 171 2.69 -8.34 11.99
C LEU A 171 3.94 -9.00 11.41
N THR A 172 3.77 -9.94 10.47
CA THR A 172 4.91 -10.66 9.90
C THR A 172 5.66 -9.86 8.85
N ALA A 173 6.96 -10.11 8.72
CA ALA A 173 7.86 -9.53 7.73
C ALA A 173 8.76 -10.60 7.14
N SER A 174 9.07 -10.53 5.83
CA SER A 174 10.09 -11.42 5.24
C SER A 174 11.50 -11.18 5.78
N GLY A 175 11.75 -9.99 6.32
CA GLY A 175 13.08 -9.52 6.72
C GLY A 175 13.89 -8.90 5.57
N GLY A 176 13.37 -8.93 4.35
CA GLY A 176 14.01 -8.36 3.16
C GLY A 176 15.25 -9.12 2.68
N PRO A 177 15.89 -8.66 1.59
CA PRO A 177 17.03 -9.35 0.96
C PRO A 177 18.32 -9.31 1.81
N PHE A 178 18.39 -8.44 2.81
CA PHE A 178 19.60 -8.23 3.63
C PHE A 178 19.48 -8.78 5.05
N ARG A 179 18.43 -9.58 5.32
CA ARG A 179 18.28 -10.25 6.63
C ARG A 179 19.57 -10.95 7.06
N GLY A 180 19.99 -10.72 8.32
CA GLY A 180 21.21 -11.28 8.89
C GLY A 180 22.49 -10.47 8.60
N ARG A 181 22.47 -9.50 7.70
CA ARG A 181 23.61 -8.57 7.49
C ARG A 181 23.70 -7.54 8.61
N LYS A 182 24.89 -6.93 8.78
CA LYS A 182 25.16 -5.87 9.73
C LYS A 182 25.42 -4.54 9.01
N LYS A 183 25.36 -3.42 9.72
CA LYS A 183 25.55 -2.06 9.15
C LYS A 183 26.74 -1.96 8.19
N GLN A 184 27.87 -2.60 8.55
CA GLN A 184 29.08 -2.56 7.72
C GLN A 184 28.90 -3.23 6.36
N ASP A 185 28.06 -4.27 6.28
CA ASP A 185 27.78 -5.00 5.06
C ASP A 185 26.87 -4.21 4.10
N LEU A 186 26.21 -3.16 4.61
CA LEU A 186 25.23 -2.36 3.86
C LEU A 186 25.87 -1.15 3.15
N LEU A 187 27.11 -0.78 3.46
CA LEU A 187 27.77 0.43 2.95
C LEU A 187 27.93 0.44 1.41
N HIS A 188 28.03 -0.73 0.80
CA HIS A 188 28.32 -0.89 -0.63
C HIS A 188 27.17 -1.52 -1.43
N ILE A 189 25.96 -1.59 -0.84
CA ILE A 189 24.77 -2.13 -1.50
C ILE A 189 24.44 -1.31 -2.75
N GLN A 190 24.26 -2.02 -3.86
CA GLN A 190 23.83 -1.43 -5.11
C GLN A 190 22.32 -1.60 -5.29
N VAL A 191 21.74 -0.80 -6.20
CA VAL A 191 20.29 -0.84 -6.51
C VAL A 191 19.86 -2.27 -6.88
N GLU A 192 20.66 -2.96 -7.70
CA GLU A 192 20.37 -4.32 -8.16
C GLU A 192 20.33 -5.35 -7.04
N ASP A 193 21.07 -5.13 -5.96
CA ASP A 193 21.08 -6.02 -4.79
C ASP A 193 19.82 -5.81 -3.96
N ALA A 194 19.41 -4.57 -3.78
CA ALA A 194 18.23 -4.20 -3.00
C ALA A 194 16.90 -4.57 -3.71
N LEU A 195 16.92 -4.70 -5.04
CA LEU A 195 15.77 -5.12 -5.83
C LEU A 195 15.54 -6.64 -5.87
N LYS A 196 16.43 -7.45 -5.29
CA LYS A 196 16.30 -8.93 -5.25
C LYS A 196 15.53 -9.38 -4.02
N HIS A 197 14.19 -9.25 -4.06
CA HIS A 197 13.37 -9.77 -2.95
C HIS A 197 13.28 -11.31 -3.00
N PRO A 198 13.43 -12.03 -1.85
CA PRO A 198 13.50 -13.50 -1.85
C PRO A 198 12.19 -14.19 -2.23
N ASN A 199 11.02 -13.63 -1.86
CA ASN A 199 9.75 -14.33 -1.96
C ASN A 199 8.71 -13.63 -2.86
N TRP A 200 8.78 -12.30 -2.98
CA TRP A 200 7.76 -11.50 -3.65
C TRP A 200 8.29 -10.81 -4.90
N SER A 201 7.46 -10.77 -5.95
CA SER A 201 7.69 -9.92 -7.11
C SER A 201 6.86 -8.65 -6.95
N MET A 202 7.53 -7.56 -6.59
CA MET A 202 6.89 -6.27 -6.25
C MET A 202 7.44 -5.13 -7.11
N GLY A 203 6.80 -3.96 -7.02
CA GLY A 203 7.33 -2.73 -7.60
C GLY A 203 8.66 -2.31 -6.95
N HIS A 204 9.48 -1.55 -7.67
CA HIS A 204 10.82 -1.15 -7.21
C HIS A 204 10.79 -0.44 -5.85
N LYS A 205 9.87 0.54 -5.66
CA LYS A 205 9.75 1.29 -4.39
C LYS A 205 9.50 0.36 -3.21
N VAL A 206 8.48 -0.50 -3.28
CA VAL A 206 8.11 -1.43 -2.20
C VAL A 206 9.23 -2.43 -1.91
N THR A 207 9.99 -2.86 -2.94
CA THR A 207 11.13 -3.77 -2.78
C THR A 207 12.27 -3.10 -1.98
N ILE A 208 12.58 -1.82 -2.26
CA ILE A 208 13.54 -1.05 -1.46
C ILE A 208 13.02 -0.84 -0.03
N ASP A 209 11.75 -0.47 0.13
CA ASP A 209 11.14 -0.30 1.45
C ASP A 209 11.18 -1.59 2.29
N SER A 210 10.97 -2.75 1.64
CA SER A 210 11.14 -4.06 2.30
C SER A 210 12.57 -4.29 2.78
N SER A 211 13.56 -3.90 1.96
CA SER A 211 14.98 -4.07 2.28
C SER A 211 15.44 -3.25 3.49
N THR A 212 14.83 -2.08 3.72
CA THR A 212 15.13 -1.15 4.81
C THR A 212 14.24 -1.34 6.04
N LEU A 213 13.27 -2.24 6.00
CA LEU A 213 12.15 -2.38 6.94
C LEU A 213 11.23 -1.14 7.02
N VAL A 214 11.35 -0.20 6.11
CA VAL A 214 10.41 0.94 6.00
C VAL A 214 9.02 0.44 5.62
N ASN A 215 8.91 -0.52 4.68
CA ASN A 215 7.61 -1.10 4.33
C ASN A 215 6.87 -1.61 5.57
N LYS A 216 7.58 -2.33 6.45
CA LYS A 216 6.99 -2.83 7.69
C LYS A 216 6.64 -1.71 8.66
N GLY A 217 7.41 -0.63 8.67
CA GLY A 217 7.07 0.58 9.43
C GLY A 217 5.76 1.23 8.93
N LEU A 218 5.59 1.38 7.62
CA LEU A 218 4.33 1.89 7.02
C LEU A 218 3.15 0.97 7.36
N GLU A 219 3.36 -0.33 7.37
CA GLU A 219 2.33 -1.31 7.71
C GLU A 219 1.94 -1.29 9.20
N VAL A 220 2.87 -1.00 10.11
CA VAL A 220 2.55 -0.75 11.54
C VAL A 220 1.61 0.45 11.67
N MET A 221 1.90 1.55 10.95
CA MET A 221 1.05 2.75 10.93
C MET A 221 -0.35 2.45 10.37
N GLU A 222 -0.41 1.71 9.27
CA GLU A 222 -1.67 1.30 8.64
C GLU A 222 -2.50 0.40 9.58
N ALA A 223 -1.86 -0.59 10.24
CA ALA A 223 -2.53 -1.51 11.17
C ALA A 223 -3.14 -0.77 12.36
N LYS A 224 -2.45 0.22 12.93
CA LYS A 224 -2.97 1.04 14.02
C LYS A 224 -4.30 1.69 13.62
N TRP A 225 -4.36 2.28 12.43
CA TRP A 225 -5.57 2.95 11.95
C TRP A 225 -6.69 1.97 11.58
N LEU A 226 -6.37 0.91 10.82
CA LEU A 226 -7.39 -0.04 10.34
C LEU A 226 -8.05 -0.84 11.46
N PHE A 227 -7.29 -1.22 12.46
CA PHE A 227 -7.78 -2.12 13.51
C PHE A 227 -8.04 -1.41 14.85
N GLY A 228 -7.77 -0.11 14.92
CA GLY A 228 -8.05 0.69 16.12
C GLY A 228 -7.28 0.21 17.36
N VAL A 229 -6.06 -0.30 17.18
CA VAL A 229 -5.20 -0.78 18.26
C VAL A 229 -4.14 0.25 18.65
N GLU A 230 -3.63 0.15 19.87
CA GLU A 230 -2.51 0.96 20.30
C GLU A 230 -1.20 0.45 19.70
N LEU A 231 -0.20 1.34 19.61
CA LEU A 231 1.08 1.03 18.97
C LEU A 231 1.81 -0.14 19.63
N GLU A 232 1.70 -0.23 20.96
CA GLU A 232 2.30 -1.28 21.79
C GLU A 232 1.66 -2.66 21.57
N GLN A 233 0.46 -2.70 21.00
CA GLN A 233 -0.22 -3.94 20.63
C GLN A 233 0.25 -4.50 19.29
N ILE A 234 1.09 -3.78 18.52
CA ILE A 234 1.59 -4.24 17.23
C ILE A 234 3.03 -4.71 17.38
N GLU A 235 3.25 -6.01 17.30
CA GLU A 235 4.57 -6.63 17.34
C GLU A 235 4.99 -7.12 15.95
N VAL A 236 6.13 -6.64 15.48
CA VAL A 236 6.71 -7.10 14.21
C VAL A 236 7.50 -8.39 14.43
N VAL A 237 7.18 -9.40 13.62
CA VAL A 237 7.81 -10.73 13.66
C VAL A 237 8.42 -11.05 12.30
N VAL A 238 9.73 -11.25 12.23
CA VAL A 238 10.38 -11.67 10.98
C VAL A 238 10.10 -13.15 10.75
N HIS A 239 9.44 -13.45 9.63
CA HIS A 239 9.07 -14.79 9.17
C HIS A 239 9.54 -14.99 7.72
N PRO A 240 10.77 -15.51 7.52
CA PRO A 240 11.42 -15.52 6.22
C PRO A 240 10.69 -16.30 5.14
N GLN A 241 9.94 -17.34 5.50
CA GLN A 241 9.21 -18.17 4.55
C GLN A 241 7.99 -17.46 3.96
N SER A 242 7.51 -16.37 4.58
CA SER A 242 6.33 -15.58 4.16
C SER A 242 5.09 -16.45 3.89
N VAL A 243 4.87 -17.47 4.71
CA VAL A 243 3.73 -18.38 4.65
C VAL A 243 2.61 -17.92 5.57
N ILE A 244 2.97 -17.51 6.79
CA ILE A 244 2.08 -16.79 7.70
C ILE A 244 2.13 -15.33 7.32
N HIS A 245 0.99 -14.81 6.84
CA HIS A 245 0.92 -13.41 6.38
C HIS A 245 0.63 -12.41 7.48
N SER A 246 0.19 -12.80 8.63
CA SER A 246 0.12 -12.15 9.95
C SER A 246 -0.87 -12.90 10.84
N ALA A 247 -0.94 -12.54 12.13
CA ALA A 247 -1.80 -13.17 13.10
C ALA A 247 -2.34 -12.17 14.13
N VAL A 248 -3.39 -12.57 14.83
CA VAL A 248 -3.98 -11.85 15.97
C VAL A 248 -3.92 -12.75 17.19
N GLU A 249 -3.37 -12.25 18.28
CA GLU A 249 -3.41 -12.84 19.61
C GLU A 249 -4.58 -12.21 20.39
N TYR A 250 -5.43 -13.05 20.94
CA TYR A 250 -6.55 -12.64 21.78
C TYR A 250 -6.21 -12.70 23.27
N GLN A 251 -7.07 -12.15 24.13
CA GLN A 251 -6.83 -12.07 25.58
C GLN A 251 -6.73 -13.43 26.27
N ASP A 252 -7.30 -14.49 25.72
CA ASP A 252 -7.18 -15.86 26.22
C ASP A 252 -5.86 -16.54 25.83
N GLY A 253 -5.01 -15.85 25.07
CA GLY A 253 -3.73 -16.34 24.55
C GLY A 253 -3.85 -17.15 23.25
N ALA A 254 -5.05 -17.27 22.67
CA ALA A 254 -5.21 -17.89 21.36
C ALA A 254 -4.61 -17.00 20.26
N VAL A 255 -3.88 -17.62 19.32
CA VAL A 255 -3.34 -16.93 18.15
C VAL A 255 -4.02 -17.47 16.88
N ILE A 256 -4.70 -16.58 16.14
CA ILE A 256 -5.31 -16.92 14.86
C ILE A 256 -4.52 -16.27 13.73
N ALA A 257 -4.15 -17.07 12.74
CA ALA A 257 -3.31 -16.62 11.63
C ALA A 257 -3.89 -17.04 10.27
N GLN A 258 -3.69 -16.21 9.25
CA GLN A 258 -3.95 -16.60 7.89
C GLN A 258 -2.63 -17.05 7.23
N LEU A 259 -2.68 -18.22 6.61
CA LEU A 259 -1.58 -18.83 5.87
C LEU A 259 -1.91 -18.91 4.38
N GLY A 260 -0.90 -18.72 3.53
CA GLY A 260 -1.06 -18.82 2.08
C GLY A 260 0.27 -18.81 1.33
N THR A 261 0.21 -19.04 0.04
CA THR A 261 1.34 -18.76 -0.86
C THR A 261 1.44 -17.25 -1.10
N PRO A 262 2.63 -16.70 -1.41
CA PRO A 262 2.80 -15.28 -1.73
C PRO A 262 2.12 -14.91 -3.06
N ASP A 263 0.84 -14.59 -3.02
CA ASP A 263 0.02 -14.23 -4.18
C ASP A 263 -0.98 -13.13 -3.81
N MET A 264 -0.77 -11.91 -4.33
CA MET A 264 -1.63 -10.77 -4.04
C MET A 264 -3.06 -10.92 -4.56
N ARG A 265 -3.33 -11.85 -5.48
CA ARG A 265 -4.69 -12.11 -5.93
C ARG A 265 -5.60 -12.63 -4.81
N LEU A 266 -5.02 -13.32 -3.80
CA LEU A 266 -5.79 -13.81 -2.66
C LEU A 266 -6.40 -12.66 -1.83
N PRO A 267 -5.64 -11.70 -1.29
CA PRO A 267 -6.21 -10.57 -0.56
C PRO A 267 -7.06 -9.66 -1.45
N ILE A 268 -6.69 -9.45 -2.71
CA ILE A 268 -7.50 -8.71 -3.69
C ILE A 268 -8.88 -9.37 -3.84
N GLN A 269 -8.91 -10.68 -4.14
CA GLN A 269 -10.15 -11.42 -4.31
C GLN A 269 -11.01 -11.37 -3.03
N TYR A 270 -10.37 -11.53 -1.86
CA TYR A 270 -11.11 -11.48 -0.59
C TYR A 270 -11.75 -10.10 -0.37
N ALA A 271 -11.04 -9.01 -0.66
CA ALA A 271 -11.62 -7.67 -0.58
C ALA A 271 -12.78 -7.45 -1.56
N LEU A 272 -12.71 -8.00 -2.77
CA LEU A 272 -13.78 -7.86 -3.77
C LEU A 272 -15.02 -8.71 -3.44
N TYR A 273 -14.86 -9.87 -2.84
CA TYR A 273 -15.94 -10.80 -2.54
C TYR A 273 -16.47 -10.70 -1.11
N TYR A 274 -15.73 -10.02 -0.21
CA TYR A 274 -16.08 -10.00 1.22
C TYR A 274 -17.61 -9.93 1.46
N PRO A 275 -18.15 -10.75 2.38
CA PRO A 275 -17.46 -11.72 3.26
C PRO A 275 -17.26 -13.14 2.63
N GLU A 276 -17.59 -13.33 1.38
CA GLU A 276 -17.55 -14.63 0.72
C GLU A 276 -16.12 -15.05 0.32
N ARG A 277 -15.90 -16.36 0.22
CA ARG A 277 -14.69 -16.95 -0.38
C ARG A 277 -15.04 -17.66 -1.67
N ARG A 278 -14.27 -17.39 -2.72
CA ARG A 278 -14.44 -18.00 -4.05
C ARG A 278 -13.20 -18.79 -4.43
N ASN A 279 -13.33 -19.64 -5.43
CA ASN A 279 -12.16 -20.32 -6.00
C ASN A 279 -11.19 -19.28 -6.57
N LEU A 280 -9.90 -19.54 -6.42
CA LEU A 280 -8.82 -18.77 -7.04
C LEU A 280 -7.86 -19.76 -7.69
N SER A 281 -7.53 -19.55 -8.94
CA SER A 281 -6.53 -20.36 -9.63
C SER A 281 -5.13 -20.11 -9.08
N GLY A 282 -4.25 -21.09 -9.21
CA GLY A 282 -2.87 -20.97 -8.80
C GLY A 282 -2.43 -22.03 -7.78
N ARG A 283 -1.19 -21.86 -7.31
CA ARG A 283 -0.58 -22.79 -6.36
C ARG A 283 -1.29 -22.75 -5.02
N ARG A 284 -1.60 -23.90 -4.48
CA ARG A 284 -2.11 -24.05 -3.10
C ARG A 284 -0.94 -24.24 -2.14
N LEU A 285 -1.16 -23.81 -0.90
CA LEU A 285 -0.21 -24.08 0.18
C LEU A 285 -0.16 -25.58 0.45
N ASP A 286 1.04 -26.14 0.47
CA ASP A 286 1.31 -27.51 0.90
C ASP A 286 2.23 -27.48 2.12
N LEU A 287 1.68 -27.87 3.28
CA LEU A 287 2.43 -27.85 4.54
C LEU A 287 3.56 -28.88 4.56
N PHE A 288 3.45 -29.97 3.79
CA PHE A 288 4.51 -30.98 3.70
C PHE A 288 5.71 -30.48 2.88
N GLU A 289 5.51 -29.59 1.92
CA GLU A 289 6.61 -28.97 1.16
C GLU A 289 7.35 -27.89 1.96
N ILE A 290 6.68 -27.23 2.92
CA ILE A 290 7.24 -26.11 3.69
C ILE A 290 8.19 -26.62 4.78
N ALA A 291 7.87 -27.74 5.41
CA ALA A 291 8.56 -28.39 6.52
C ALA A 291 8.69 -27.52 7.80
N ASP A 292 9.39 -26.38 7.72
CA ASP A 292 9.68 -25.54 8.89
C ASP A 292 9.16 -24.12 8.72
N LEU A 293 8.61 -23.55 9.81
CA LEU A 293 8.27 -22.15 9.97
C LEU A 293 9.19 -21.55 11.05
N THR A 294 9.90 -20.50 10.72
CA THR A 294 10.87 -19.86 11.62
C THR A 294 10.50 -18.41 11.89
N PHE A 295 10.84 -17.94 13.07
CA PHE A 295 10.52 -16.60 13.54
C PHE A 295 11.74 -15.96 14.21
N GLU A 296 11.95 -14.66 13.93
CA GLU A 296 13.06 -13.87 14.46
C GLU A 296 12.54 -12.50 14.90
N LYS A 297 13.26 -11.87 15.80
CA LYS A 297 13.04 -10.45 16.12
C LYS A 297 13.62 -9.58 15.01
N PRO A 298 12.98 -8.46 14.65
CA PRO A 298 13.55 -7.52 13.68
C PRO A 298 14.83 -6.87 14.24
N ASP A 299 15.90 -6.79 13.43
CA ASP A 299 17.14 -6.07 13.76
C ASP A 299 16.96 -4.58 13.47
N THR A 300 16.34 -3.85 14.40
CA THR A 300 16.04 -2.42 14.27
C THR A 300 17.27 -1.54 14.41
N ASP A 301 18.37 -2.06 14.94
CA ASP A 301 19.64 -1.35 14.98
C ASP A 301 20.31 -1.27 13.61
N THR A 302 20.26 -2.36 12.85
CA THR A 302 20.80 -2.43 11.49
C THR A 302 19.83 -1.81 10.49
N PHE A 303 18.54 -2.11 10.58
CA PHE A 303 17.48 -1.65 9.67
C PHE A 303 16.58 -0.62 10.38
N ARG A 304 17.06 0.61 10.42
CA ARG A 304 16.43 1.69 11.20
C ARG A 304 15.04 2.12 10.73
N GLY A 305 14.65 1.75 9.51
CA GLY A 305 13.36 2.14 8.95
C GLY A 305 12.17 1.82 9.87
N LEU A 306 12.17 0.64 10.48
CA LEU A 306 11.10 0.26 11.42
C LEU A 306 11.15 1.08 12.72
N ALA A 307 12.33 1.31 13.30
CA ALA A 307 12.46 2.12 14.52
C ALA A 307 12.01 3.57 14.30
N LEU A 308 12.35 4.16 13.15
CA LEU A 308 11.93 5.51 12.77
C LEU A 308 10.41 5.60 12.58
N ALA A 309 9.77 4.53 12.10
CA ALA A 309 8.32 4.47 11.97
C ALA A 309 7.61 4.51 13.34
N TYR A 310 8.10 3.75 14.32
CA TYR A 310 7.57 3.82 15.69
C TYR A 310 7.74 5.24 16.27
N GLN A 311 8.92 5.84 16.11
CA GLN A 311 9.17 7.22 16.56
C GLN A 311 8.24 8.23 15.88
N ALA A 312 7.97 8.05 14.57
CA ALA A 312 7.04 8.91 13.84
C ALA A 312 5.61 8.82 14.41
N MET A 313 5.15 7.60 14.72
CA MET A 313 3.82 7.38 15.29
C MET A 313 3.69 7.85 16.73
N GLU A 314 4.73 7.66 17.54
CA GLU A 314 4.78 8.19 18.92
C GLU A 314 4.71 9.72 18.94
N LYS A 315 5.39 10.39 18.00
CA LYS A 315 5.37 11.85 17.87
C LYS A 315 4.02 12.35 17.31
N GLY A 316 3.39 11.55 16.45
CA GLY A 316 2.06 11.83 15.89
C GLY A 316 2.01 13.03 14.93
N GLY A 317 0.83 13.65 14.81
CA GLY A 317 0.60 14.79 13.94
C GLY A 317 0.98 14.51 12.48
N ASN A 318 1.74 15.42 11.88
CA ASN A 318 2.22 15.31 10.51
C ASN A 318 3.52 14.48 10.37
N ILE A 319 4.13 13.97 11.45
CA ILE A 319 5.42 13.27 11.37
C ILE A 319 5.35 11.96 10.60
N PRO A 320 4.28 11.13 10.66
CA PRO A 320 4.10 10.01 9.75
C PRO A 320 4.12 10.42 8.27
N THR A 321 3.58 11.60 7.93
CA THR A 321 3.65 12.18 6.58
C THR A 321 5.09 12.54 6.20
N VAL A 322 5.85 13.16 7.12
CA VAL A 322 7.28 13.46 6.91
C VAL A 322 8.07 12.18 6.66
N TYR A 323 7.86 11.16 7.49
CA TYR A 323 8.51 9.85 7.33
C TYR A 323 8.24 9.24 5.94
N ASN A 324 6.96 9.20 5.53
CA ASN A 324 6.58 8.65 4.23
C ASN A 324 7.18 9.46 3.06
N ALA A 325 7.03 10.79 3.08
CA ALA A 325 7.53 11.69 2.04
C ALA A 325 9.07 11.61 1.92
N ALA A 326 9.77 11.65 3.05
CA ALA A 326 11.22 11.53 3.07
C ALA A 326 11.69 10.18 2.50
N ASN A 327 10.99 9.08 2.85
CA ASN A 327 11.26 7.77 2.28
C ASN A 327 11.03 7.75 0.76
N GLU A 328 9.92 8.26 0.26
CA GLU A 328 9.63 8.29 -1.18
C GLU A 328 10.73 9.02 -1.95
N LYS A 329 11.14 10.20 -1.45
CA LYS A 329 12.20 10.98 -2.08
C LYS A 329 13.55 10.29 -1.99
N ALA A 330 13.92 9.74 -0.83
CA ALA A 330 15.20 9.05 -0.63
C ALA A 330 15.29 7.77 -1.49
N VAL A 331 14.23 6.98 -1.58
CA VAL A 331 14.18 5.81 -2.45
C VAL A 331 14.33 6.19 -3.93
N SER A 332 13.68 7.27 -4.38
CA SER A 332 13.87 7.77 -5.74
C SER A 332 15.32 8.16 -6.01
N LEU A 333 15.96 8.87 -5.08
CA LEU A 333 17.38 9.25 -5.21
C LEU A 333 18.32 8.02 -5.20
N PHE A 334 18.02 7.00 -4.41
CA PHE A 334 18.78 5.75 -4.40
C PHE A 334 18.63 5.00 -5.72
N LEU A 335 17.43 4.86 -6.26
CA LEU A 335 17.17 4.24 -7.56
C LEU A 335 17.88 4.98 -8.69
N ASP A 336 17.97 6.30 -8.59
CA ASP A 336 18.74 7.17 -9.51
C ASP A 336 20.27 7.14 -9.22
N ARG A 337 20.75 6.37 -8.24
CA ARG A 337 22.15 6.25 -7.81
C ARG A 337 22.78 7.58 -7.34
N LYS A 338 21.95 8.50 -6.81
CA LYS A 338 22.38 9.79 -6.28
C LYS A 338 22.79 9.73 -4.82
N ILE A 339 22.33 8.70 -4.10
CA ILE A 339 22.68 8.42 -2.71
C ILE A 339 23.05 6.95 -2.52
N SER A 340 23.76 6.63 -1.45
CA SER A 340 24.04 5.26 -1.01
C SER A 340 22.85 4.66 -0.26
N TYR A 341 22.84 3.34 -0.09
CA TYR A 341 21.76 2.62 0.60
C TYR A 341 21.53 3.09 2.05
N PRO A 342 22.56 3.28 2.91
CA PRO A 342 22.35 3.79 4.27
C PRO A 342 21.76 5.20 4.32
N GLU A 343 22.08 6.05 3.34
CA GLU A 343 21.56 7.41 3.28
C GLU A 343 20.04 7.48 3.15
N ILE A 344 19.35 6.38 2.75
CA ILE A 344 17.89 6.35 2.72
C ILE A 344 17.34 6.63 4.11
N THR A 345 17.72 5.86 5.12
CA THR A 345 17.21 6.04 6.49
C THR A 345 17.81 7.26 7.19
N GLU A 346 19.03 7.67 6.86
CA GLU A 346 19.64 8.91 7.35
C GLU A 346 18.88 10.16 6.89
N LEU A 347 18.38 10.18 5.63
CA LEU A 347 17.57 11.27 5.12
C LEU A 347 16.19 11.31 5.77
N ILE A 348 15.57 10.15 6.01
CA ILE A 348 14.28 10.06 6.71
C ILE A 348 14.43 10.66 8.11
N GLU A 349 15.43 10.23 8.87
CA GLU A 349 15.70 10.72 10.24
C GLU A 349 15.95 12.21 10.26
N ALA A 350 16.85 12.70 9.41
CA ALA A 350 17.17 14.12 9.33
C ALA A 350 15.93 14.98 8.96
N CYS A 351 15.04 14.47 8.10
CA CYS A 351 13.82 15.17 7.73
C CYS A 351 12.82 15.21 8.89
N MET A 352 12.69 14.12 9.65
CA MET A 352 11.84 14.05 10.85
C MET A 352 12.33 14.96 12.00
N GLU A 353 13.66 15.18 12.11
CA GLU A 353 14.26 16.09 13.10
C GLU A 353 14.03 17.56 12.75
N ASP A 354 14.08 17.94 11.46
CA ASP A 354 13.95 19.31 10.97
C ASP A 354 12.49 19.76 10.81
N ALA A 355 11.56 18.82 10.69
CA ALA A 355 10.18 19.10 10.33
C ALA A 355 9.45 19.95 11.38
N GLU A 356 8.75 20.99 10.90
CA GLU A 356 7.78 21.72 11.70
C GLU A 356 6.60 20.80 12.08
N PHE A 357 6.25 20.76 13.37
CA PHE A 357 5.20 19.88 13.87
C PHE A 357 3.81 20.51 13.71
N ILE A 358 2.89 19.77 13.13
CA ILE A 358 1.46 20.11 13.00
C ILE A 358 0.66 18.98 13.67
N ASP A 359 -0.06 19.27 14.74
CA ASP A 359 -0.71 18.27 15.60
C ASP A 359 -1.85 17.50 14.89
N HIS A 360 -2.78 18.22 14.26
CA HIS A 360 -3.95 17.65 13.57
C HIS A 360 -4.00 18.14 12.12
N PRO A 361 -3.10 17.66 11.23
CA PRO A 361 -3.01 18.20 9.87
C PRO A 361 -4.26 17.85 9.06
N ASP A 362 -4.79 18.85 8.35
CA ASP A 362 -5.78 18.61 7.30
C ASP A 362 -5.12 18.10 6.00
N VAL A 363 -5.94 17.87 4.97
CA VAL A 363 -5.43 17.33 3.69
C VAL A 363 -4.42 18.28 3.02
N ASP A 364 -4.64 19.58 3.09
CA ASP A 364 -3.76 20.56 2.46
C ASP A 364 -2.45 20.70 3.24
N GLU A 365 -2.49 20.62 4.57
CA GLU A 365 -1.33 20.59 5.46
C GLU A 365 -0.52 19.30 5.30
N ILE A 366 -1.18 18.13 5.07
CA ILE A 366 -0.52 16.87 4.73
C ILE A 366 0.26 17.02 3.42
N LEU A 367 -0.38 17.54 2.36
CA LEU A 367 0.28 17.75 1.07
C LEU A 367 1.36 18.84 1.13
N GLY A 368 1.17 19.86 1.97
CA GLY A 368 2.19 20.87 2.27
C GLY A 368 3.40 20.27 2.97
N THR A 369 3.19 19.37 3.93
CA THR A 369 4.25 18.61 4.62
C THR A 369 5.05 17.74 3.65
N GLU A 370 4.40 17.06 2.71
CA GLU A 370 5.09 16.29 1.63
C GLU A 370 6.02 17.20 0.83
N ALA A 371 5.51 18.33 0.36
CA ALA A 371 6.28 19.28 -0.43
C ALA A 371 7.49 19.83 0.36
N ALA A 372 7.29 20.18 1.65
CA ALA A 372 8.36 20.64 2.52
C ALA A 372 9.44 19.59 2.75
N ALA A 373 9.07 18.31 2.95
CA ALA A 373 10.00 17.21 3.08
C ALA A 373 10.85 17.01 1.81
N TYR A 374 10.24 17.11 0.65
CA TYR A 374 10.95 17.02 -0.64
C TYR A 374 11.93 18.18 -0.82
N GLU A 375 11.51 19.42 -0.50
CA GLU A 375 12.37 20.61 -0.59
C GLU A 375 13.57 20.53 0.36
N PHE A 376 13.35 20.06 1.60
CA PHE A 376 14.42 19.84 2.57
C PHE A 376 15.49 18.90 2.02
N ILE A 377 15.07 17.74 1.49
CA ILE A 377 16.00 16.76 0.93
C ILE A 377 16.74 17.33 -0.30
N GLU A 378 16.06 18.05 -1.19
CA GLU A 378 16.69 18.68 -2.37
C GLU A 378 17.75 19.72 -1.97
N LYS A 379 17.48 20.55 -0.97
CA LYS A 379 18.45 21.50 -0.40
C LYS A 379 19.66 20.77 0.19
N LYS A 380 19.42 19.70 0.95
CA LYS A 380 20.49 18.90 1.55
C LYS A 380 21.38 18.22 0.50
N MET A 381 20.77 17.73 -0.60
CA MET A 381 21.53 17.15 -1.72
C MET A 381 22.31 18.20 -2.52
N SER A 382 21.80 19.41 -2.64
CA SER A 382 22.48 20.51 -3.36
C SER A 382 23.66 21.09 -2.59
N ALA A 383 23.72 20.86 -1.26
CA ALA A 383 24.80 21.33 -0.38
C ALA A 383 25.96 20.31 -0.27
N LYS A 384 25.81 19.08 -0.80
CA LYS A 384 26.86 18.06 -0.92
C LYS A 384 27.70 18.28 -2.18
#